data_5d6f24ea1b6400140be23e7a32907f68
#
_entry.id   5d6f24ea1b6400140be23e7a32907f68
#
_cell.length_a   1.000
_cell.length_b   1.000
_cell.length_c   1.000
_cell.angle_alpha   90.00
_cell.angle_beta   90.00
_cell.angle_gamma   90.00
#
_symmetry.space_group_name_H-M   'P 1'
#
loop_
_entity.id
_entity.type
_entity.pdbx_description
1 polymer ?
#
loop_
_entity_poly.entity_id
_entity_poly.type
_entity_poly.pdbx_seq_one_letter_code
_entity_poly.pdbx_strand_id
1 'polypeptide(L)'
;MIREEAMREKIKSLWKLCFNDSDEFTDMYFRLRYSNEVNIAIQSGEEVIAALQILPYPMTFGKSEIKTGYVSGACTHPDYRNRGAMRELLSQAFTRMLHNDMSISTLIPAEPWLFGYYAGMGYVPVFKYSSTTFTASEVTIADETAVLNKINDYQEESYRYLNRKLRERPYCIQHTETDFRVILADLQLGKGCVYTLKQGDKITALAIVYPAGSTWQAGEIVAETSGMYRLLLQRICEQLNIPSIRVISPSETEPAPQVLGMARIINAKTILQRYAAEHPELKMSIALTDSQISANNGYYYLN
;
A
#
# COMPACT_ATOMS: atom_id res chain seq x y z
N MET A 1 24.63 9.73 13.88
CA MET A 1 24.05 11.05 13.48
C MET A 1 24.70 11.63 12.23
N ILE A 2 25.93 12.15 12.23
CA ILE A 2 26.52 12.78 11.01
C ILE A 2 26.60 11.84 9.81
N ARG A 3 27.00 10.56 10.00
CA ARG A 3 27.03 9.56 8.91
C ARG A 3 25.62 9.18 8.39
N GLU A 4 24.64 9.17 9.26
CA GLU A 4 23.26 8.81 8.95
C GLU A 4 22.58 9.91 8.13
N GLU A 5 22.79 11.16 8.49
CA GLU A 5 22.28 12.31 7.76
C GLU A 5 22.93 12.42 6.37
N ALA A 6 24.25 12.21 6.30
CA ALA A 6 24.96 12.16 5.02
C ALA A 6 24.43 11.04 4.10
N MET A 7 24.10 9.87 4.65
CA MET A 7 23.52 8.77 3.87
C MET A 7 22.12 9.12 3.37
N ARG A 8 21.28 9.70 4.23
CA ARG A 8 19.94 10.17 3.88
C ARG A 8 19.97 11.16 2.70
N GLU A 9 20.87 12.16 2.75
CA GLU A 9 20.98 13.14 1.67
C GLU A 9 21.48 12.52 0.34
N LYS A 10 22.41 11.57 0.39
CA LYS A 10 22.84 10.82 -0.81
C LYS A 10 21.69 10.02 -1.43
N ILE A 11 20.88 9.36 -0.60
CA ILE A 11 19.73 8.58 -1.08
C ILE A 11 18.64 9.51 -1.63
N LYS A 12 18.40 10.64 -0.96
CA LYS A 12 17.46 11.65 -1.45
C LYS A 12 17.89 12.24 -2.79
N SER A 13 19.19 12.45 -2.98
CA SER A 13 19.73 12.91 -4.27
C SER A 13 19.55 11.86 -5.36
N LEU A 14 19.78 10.56 -5.05
CA LEU A 14 19.50 9.46 -5.97
C LEU A 14 18.01 9.35 -6.30
N TRP A 15 17.13 9.54 -5.31
CA TRP A 15 15.67 9.57 -5.52
C TRP A 15 15.28 10.64 -6.54
N LYS A 16 15.74 11.89 -6.32
CA LYS A 16 15.47 13.02 -7.24
C LYS A 16 15.99 12.78 -8.66
N LEU A 17 17.09 12.04 -8.79
CA LEU A 17 17.64 11.68 -10.10
C LEU A 17 16.79 10.61 -10.82
N CYS A 18 16.13 9.73 -10.07
CA CYS A 18 15.43 8.56 -10.62
C CYS A 18 13.93 8.76 -10.76
N PHE A 19 13.31 9.61 -9.94
CA PHE A 19 11.87 9.86 -9.90
C PHE A 19 11.57 11.32 -10.25
N ASN A 20 10.45 11.53 -10.89
CA ASN A 20 9.97 12.88 -11.26
C ASN A 20 8.98 13.41 -10.22
N ASP A 21 9.25 13.15 -8.92
CA ASP A 21 8.45 13.67 -7.83
C ASP A 21 8.76 15.14 -7.56
N SER A 22 7.79 15.88 -7.03
CA SER A 22 8.04 17.26 -6.62
C SER A 22 9.00 17.31 -5.40
N ASP A 23 9.66 18.46 -5.23
CA ASP A 23 10.53 18.68 -4.07
C ASP A 23 9.75 18.58 -2.77
N GLU A 24 8.53 19.12 -2.73
CA GLU A 24 7.65 19.09 -1.56
C GLU A 24 7.30 17.65 -1.15
N PHE A 25 6.95 16.80 -2.13
CA PHE A 25 6.68 15.40 -1.88
C PHE A 25 7.93 14.66 -1.39
N THR A 26 9.06 14.85 -2.05
CA THR A 26 10.32 14.24 -1.67
C THR A 26 10.74 14.64 -0.25
N ASP A 27 10.63 15.94 0.10
CA ASP A 27 10.93 16.45 1.43
C ASP A 27 10.00 15.87 2.50
N MET A 28 8.71 15.80 2.22
CA MET A 28 7.71 15.17 3.09
C MET A 28 8.02 13.68 3.30
N TYR A 29 8.29 12.93 2.22
CA TYR A 29 8.59 11.51 2.29
C TYR A 29 9.84 11.23 3.12
N PHE A 30 10.94 11.92 2.85
CA PHE A 30 12.19 11.74 3.59
C PHE A 30 12.12 12.21 5.05
N ARG A 31 11.21 13.11 5.37
CA ARG A 31 10.96 13.53 6.76
C ARG A 31 10.11 12.51 7.53
N LEU A 32 9.09 11.92 6.91
CA LEU A 32 8.05 11.13 7.58
C LEU A 32 8.22 9.62 7.43
N ARG A 33 8.84 9.14 6.35
CA ARG A 33 8.94 7.71 6.02
C ARG A 33 10.36 7.16 6.04
N TYR A 34 11.34 7.97 5.69
CA TYR A 34 12.72 7.52 5.65
C TYR A 34 13.30 7.37 7.06
N SER A 35 13.96 6.23 7.29
CA SER A 35 14.95 6.04 8.35
C SER A 35 16.05 5.10 7.83
N ASN A 36 17.22 5.12 8.46
CA ASN A 36 18.28 4.19 8.08
C ASN A 36 17.93 2.72 8.33
N GLU A 37 17.02 2.46 9.25
CA GLU A 37 16.55 1.11 9.58
C GLU A 37 15.70 0.50 8.46
N VAL A 38 14.90 1.30 7.77
CA VAL A 38 14.08 0.82 6.65
C VAL A 38 14.83 0.84 5.33
N ASN A 39 15.98 1.50 5.26
CA ASN A 39 16.72 1.69 4.03
C ASN A 39 17.77 0.61 3.78
N ILE A 40 17.96 0.24 2.50
CA ILE A 40 19.08 -0.53 2.01
C ILE A 40 19.67 0.21 0.81
N ALA A 41 21.01 0.29 0.75
CA ALA A 41 21.70 0.96 -0.35
C ALA A 41 22.98 0.24 -0.72
N ILE A 42 23.34 0.29 -2.00
CA ILE A 42 24.64 -0.11 -2.53
C ILE A 42 25.43 1.15 -2.86
N GLN A 43 26.69 1.17 -2.44
CA GLN A 43 27.65 2.24 -2.74
C GLN A 43 28.75 1.77 -3.68
N SER A 44 29.21 2.68 -4.52
CA SER A 44 30.45 2.56 -5.31
C SER A 44 31.34 3.74 -4.94
N GLY A 45 32.41 3.49 -4.17
CA GLY A 45 33.16 4.57 -3.54
C GLY A 45 32.29 5.36 -2.57
N GLU A 46 32.19 6.66 -2.78
CA GLU A 46 31.38 7.54 -1.96
C GLU A 46 29.94 7.75 -2.49
N GLU A 47 29.64 7.24 -3.67
CA GLU A 47 28.36 7.42 -4.33
C GLU A 47 27.38 6.30 -3.97
N VAL A 48 26.12 6.65 -3.70
CA VAL A 48 25.01 5.68 -3.61
C VAL A 48 24.50 5.41 -5.01
N ILE A 49 24.70 4.18 -5.49
CA ILE A 49 24.36 3.77 -6.86
C ILE A 49 23.00 3.08 -6.97
N ALA A 50 22.49 2.54 -5.87
CA ALA A 50 21.16 1.97 -5.82
C ALA A 50 20.63 2.01 -4.39
N ALA A 51 19.32 2.20 -4.22
CA ALA A 51 18.65 2.22 -2.93
C ALA A 51 17.21 1.70 -3.03
N LEU A 52 16.69 1.23 -1.92
CA LEU A 52 15.27 0.95 -1.68
C LEU A 52 14.96 1.07 -0.18
N GLN A 53 13.67 1.26 0.15
CA GLN A 53 13.18 1.19 1.52
C GLN A 53 12.25 -0.01 1.70
N ILE A 54 12.33 -0.64 2.88
CA ILE A 54 11.42 -1.70 3.31
C ILE A 54 10.51 -1.11 4.38
N LEU A 55 9.33 -0.67 3.98
CA LEU A 55 8.36 -0.09 4.92
C LEU A 55 7.53 -1.22 5.54
N PRO A 56 7.55 -1.37 6.88
CA PRO A 56 6.77 -2.39 7.55
C PRO A 56 5.29 -2.02 7.57
N TYR A 57 4.43 -2.97 7.17
CA TYR A 57 2.99 -2.86 7.30
C TYR A 57 2.41 -4.13 7.89
N PRO A 58 1.45 -4.04 8.83
CA PRO A 58 0.61 -5.18 9.17
C PRO A 58 -0.30 -5.52 7.98
N MET A 59 -0.68 -6.78 7.86
CA MET A 59 -1.63 -7.24 6.85
C MET A 59 -2.57 -8.27 7.48
N THR A 60 -3.87 -8.14 7.26
CA THR A 60 -4.79 -9.23 7.57
C THR A 60 -4.50 -10.40 6.64
N PHE A 61 -4.44 -11.60 7.19
CA PHE A 61 -4.26 -12.84 6.45
C PHE A 61 -5.29 -13.84 6.95
N GLY A 62 -6.43 -13.88 6.25
CA GLY A 62 -7.62 -14.53 6.74
C GLY A 62 -8.08 -13.96 8.07
N LYS A 63 -8.14 -14.79 9.11
CA LYS A 63 -8.51 -14.41 10.50
C LYS A 63 -7.30 -13.97 11.34
N SER A 64 -6.10 -14.04 10.79
CA SER A 64 -4.85 -13.69 11.47
C SER A 64 -4.26 -12.39 10.94
N GLU A 65 -3.16 -11.95 11.53
CA GLU A 65 -2.36 -10.82 11.05
C GLU A 65 -0.91 -11.28 10.85
N ILE A 66 -0.29 -10.79 9.78
CA ILE A 66 1.11 -11.00 9.47
C ILE A 66 1.83 -9.67 9.28
N LYS A 67 3.15 -9.69 9.42
CA LYS A 67 4.02 -8.58 9.02
C LYS A 67 4.36 -8.67 7.55
N THR A 68 4.29 -7.53 6.84
CA THR A 68 4.77 -7.41 5.46
C THR A 68 5.85 -6.34 5.34
N GLY A 69 6.67 -6.45 4.30
CA GLY A 69 7.64 -5.44 3.91
C GLY A 69 7.26 -4.86 2.56
N TYR A 70 6.82 -3.60 2.54
CA TYR A 70 6.54 -2.88 1.29
C TYR A 70 7.84 -2.29 0.74
N VAL A 71 8.21 -2.69 -0.49
CA VAL A 71 9.37 -2.13 -1.19
C VAL A 71 8.97 -0.80 -1.81
N SER A 72 9.57 0.26 -1.31
CA SER A 72 9.35 1.64 -1.76
C SER A 72 10.65 2.25 -2.28
N GLY A 73 10.55 3.18 -3.22
CA GLY A 73 11.67 3.97 -3.71
C GLY A 73 12.82 3.15 -4.31
N ALA A 74 12.51 2.00 -4.90
CA ALA A 74 13.50 1.15 -5.53
C ALA A 74 14.09 1.83 -6.78
N CYS A 75 15.32 2.30 -6.68
CA CYS A 75 15.98 3.05 -7.74
C CYS A 75 17.45 2.68 -7.92
N THR A 76 17.94 2.83 -9.16
CA THR A 76 19.34 2.65 -9.54
C THR A 76 19.77 3.84 -10.37
N HIS A 77 20.92 4.41 -10.01
CA HIS A 77 21.57 5.49 -10.76
C HIS A 77 21.67 5.13 -12.24
N PRO A 78 21.31 6.01 -13.18
CA PRO A 78 21.26 5.72 -14.61
C PRO A 78 22.52 5.04 -15.15
N ASP A 79 23.70 5.50 -14.77
CA ASP A 79 25.00 4.97 -15.23
C ASP A 79 25.33 3.57 -14.70
N TYR A 80 24.59 3.09 -13.70
CA TYR A 80 24.79 1.78 -13.08
C TYR A 80 23.64 0.81 -13.36
N ARG A 81 22.67 1.18 -14.21
CA ARG A 81 21.58 0.29 -14.63
C ARG A 81 22.09 -0.89 -15.43
N ASN A 82 21.32 -1.97 -15.46
CA ASN A 82 21.62 -3.21 -16.17
C ASN A 82 22.90 -3.95 -15.71
N ARG A 83 23.40 -3.63 -14.51
CA ARG A 83 24.57 -4.27 -13.90
C ARG A 83 24.22 -5.15 -12.69
N GLY A 84 22.94 -5.41 -12.44
CA GLY A 84 22.49 -6.29 -11.37
C GLY A 84 22.30 -5.64 -9.99
N ALA A 85 22.61 -4.35 -9.80
CA ALA A 85 22.54 -3.68 -8.50
C ALA A 85 21.15 -3.80 -7.83
N MET A 86 20.06 -3.61 -8.57
CA MET A 86 18.71 -3.74 -8.00
C MET A 86 18.37 -5.20 -7.65
N ARG A 87 18.85 -6.18 -8.42
CA ARG A 87 18.69 -7.60 -8.08
C ARG A 87 19.38 -7.94 -6.76
N GLU A 88 20.60 -7.45 -6.59
CA GLU A 88 21.37 -7.59 -5.35
C GLU A 88 20.65 -6.93 -4.17
N LEU A 89 20.16 -5.69 -4.32
CA LEU A 89 19.38 -5.00 -3.30
C LEU A 89 18.11 -5.76 -2.87
N LEU A 90 17.37 -6.30 -3.83
CA LEU A 90 16.17 -7.09 -3.54
C LEU A 90 16.53 -8.38 -2.78
N SER A 91 17.64 -9.04 -3.14
CA SER A 91 18.11 -10.21 -2.41
C SER A 91 18.47 -9.89 -0.96
N GLN A 92 19.16 -8.76 -0.72
CA GLN A 92 19.44 -8.26 0.63
C GLN A 92 18.16 -7.87 1.37
N ALA A 93 17.20 -7.28 0.66
CA ALA A 93 15.88 -6.93 1.23
C ALA A 93 15.13 -8.18 1.71
N PHE A 94 15.09 -9.25 0.93
CA PHE A 94 14.45 -10.50 1.32
C PHE A 94 15.09 -11.10 2.57
N THR A 95 16.43 -11.11 2.64
CA THR A 95 17.16 -11.56 3.83
C THR A 95 16.80 -10.72 5.06
N ARG A 96 16.77 -9.38 4.91
CA ARG A 96 16.39 -8.47 6.00
C ARG A 96 14.94 -8.66 6.43
N MET A 97 14.01 -8.83 5.47
CA MET A 97 12.61 -9.11 5.77
C MET A 97 12.44 -10.40 6.55
N LEU A 98 13.14 -11.47 6.16
CA LEU A 98 13.11 -12.74 6.87
C LEU A 98 13.61 -12.61 8.31
N HIS A 99 14.70 -11.89 8.54
CA HIS A 99 15.24 -11.63 9.88
C HIS A 99 14.32 -10.75 10.75
N ASN A 100 13.48 -9.92 10.14
CA ASN A 100 12.53 -9.06 10.83
C ASN A 100 11.12 -9.68 10.95
N ASP A 101 11.01 -11.01 10.75
CA ASP A 101 9.74 -11.76 10.81
C ASP A 101 8.67 -11.26 9.84
N MET A 102 9.06 -10.66 8.72
CA MET A 102 8.15 -10.30 7.66
C MET A 102 7.85 -11.53 6.81
N SER A 103 6.58 -11.84 6.63
CA SER A 103 6.16 -13.07 5.95
C SER A 103 5.96 -12.89 4.45
N ILE A 104 5.64 -11.68 4.02
CA ILE A 104 5.37 -11.31 2.62
C ILE A 104 6.07 -9.99 2.31
N SER A 105 6.67 -9.92 1.12
CA SER A 105 7.08 -8.66 0.50
C SER A 105 6.02 -8.20 -0.47
N THR A 106 5.72 -6.89 -0.47
CA THR A 106 4.74 -6.28 -1.37
C THR A 106 5.32 -5.08 -2.09
N LEU A 107 4.84 -4.77 -3.27
CA LEU A 107 5.18 -3.57 -4.03
C LEU A 107 4.12 -3.22 -5.07
N ILE A 108 4.13 -1.99 -5.53
CA ILE A 108 3.35 -1.52 -6.67
C ILE A 108 4.34 -1.12 -7.76
N PRO A 109 4.38 -1.85 -8.89
CA PRO A 109 5.24 -1.46 -10.02
C PRO A 109 4.81 -0.10 -10.59
N ALA A 110 5.77 0.83 -10.70
CA ALA A 110 5.49 2.16 -11.22
C ALA A 110 5.19 2.16 -12.73
N GLU A 111 5.72 1.17 -13.46
CA GLU A 111 5.59 1.06 -14.90
C GLU A 111 5.19 -0.36 -15.32
N PRO A 112 4.43 -0.55 -16.42
CA PRO A 112 3.96 -1.85 -16.85
C PRO A 112 5.07 -2.91 -17.08
N TRP A 113 6.21 -2.51 -17.59
CA TRP A 113 7.34 -3.42 -17.84
C TRP A 113 7.97 -3.96 -16.56
N LEU A 114 7.82 -3.25 -15.43
CA LEU A 114 8.34 -3.67 -14.13
C LEU A 114 7.64 -4.92 -13.58
N PHE A 115 6.42 -5.21 -14.00
CA PHE A 115 5.76 -6.48 -13.63
C PHE A 115 6.58 -7.68 -14.05
N GLY A 116 7.12 -7.69 -15.29
CA GLY A 116 8.02 -8.74 -15.78
C GLY A 116 9.33 -8.80 -15.01
N TYR A 117 9.90 -7.65 -14.67
CA TYR A 117 11.12 -7.57 -13.87
C TYR A 117 10.93 -8.19 -12.48
N TYR A 118 9.90 -7.79 -11.75
CA TYR A 118 9.61 -8.31 -10.42
C TYR A 118 9.13 -9.77 -10.44
N ALA A 119 8.46 -10.22 -11.51
CA ALA A 119 8.15 -11.63 -11.69
C ALA A 119 9.44 -12.49 -11.75
N GLY A 120 10.49 -11.99 -12.41
CA GLY A 120 11.84 -12.61 -12.39
C GLY A 120 12.50 -12.64 -11.01
N MET A 121 11.97 -11.89 -10.04
CA MET A 121 12.39 -11.89 -8.63
C MET A 121 11.41 -12.67 -7.74
N GLY A 122 10.46 -13.41 -8.32
CA GLY A 122 9.50 -14.28 -7.63
C GLY A 122 8.25 -13.57 -7.10
N TYR A 123 7.97 -12.34 -7.51
CA TYR A 123 6.70 -11.67 -7.24
C TYR A 123 5.62 -12.12 -8.20
N VAL A 124 4.39 -12.15 -7.70
CA VAL A 124 3.19 -12.43 -8.50
C VAL A 124 2.15 -11.33 -8.31
N PRO A 125 1.34 -11.00 -9.34
CA PRO A 125 0.25 -10.03 -9.20
C PRO A 125 -0.85 -10.61 -8.31
N VAL A 126 -1.14 -9.94 -7.19
CA VAL A 126 -2.14 -10.41 -6.22
C VAL A 126 -3.13 -9.31 -5.82
N PHE A 127 -2.72 -8.05 -5.84
CA PHE A 127 -3.61 -6.96 -5.49
C PHE A 127 -4.30 -6.43 -6.73
N LYS A 128 -5.62 -6.49 -6.74
CA LYS A 128 -6.45 -6.07 -7.87
C LYS A 128 -7.45 -5.01 -7.43
N TYR A 129 -7.86 -4.18 -8.37
CA TYR A 129 -8.87 -3.15 -8.16
C TYR A 129 -9.79 -3.02 -9.36
N SER A 130 -10.98 -2.51 -9.11
CA SER A 130 -11.92 -2.04 -10.14
C SER A 130 -12.04 -0.53 -10.06
N SER A 131 -12.25 0.10 -11.20
CA SER A 131 -12.53 1.53 -11.33
C SER A 131 -13.90 1.73 -11.91
N THR A 132 -14.77 2.38 -11.15
CA THR A 132 -16.14 2.73 -11.57
C THR A 132 -16.36 4.22 -11.47
N THR A 133 -17.42 4.73 -12.09
CA THR A 133 -17.82 6.13 -11.96
C THR A 133 -19.15 6.18 -11.21
N PHE A 134 -19.19 6.94 -10.12
CA PHE A 134 -20.44 7.28 -9.46
C PHE A 134 -20.94 8.62 -10.00
N THR A 135 -22.23 8.68 -10.40
CA THR A 135 -22.90 9.88 -10.91
C THR A 135 -23.94 10.34 -9.91
N ALA A 136 -23.83 11.58 -9.44
CA ALA A 136 -24.68 12.10 -8.37
C ALA A 136 -26.16 12.18 -8.76
N SER A 137 -26.48 12.41 -10.04
CA SER A 137 -27.86 12.50 -10.52
C SER A 137 -28.63 11.19 -10.57
N GLU A 138 -27.94 10.05 -10.48
CA GLU A 138 -28.56 8.71 -10.55
C GLU A 138 -29.11 8.24 -9.19
N VAL A 139 -28.76 8.94 -8.11
CA VAL A 139 -29.12 8.53 -6.76
C VAL A 139 -29.51 9.76 -5.96
N THR A 140 -30.73 9.79 -5.45
CA THR A 140 -31.17 10.78 -4.45
C THR A 140 -31.46 10.04 -3.15
N ILE A 141 -30.51 10.06 -2.23
CA ILE A 141 -30.73 9.55 -0.87
C ILE A 141 -30.88 10.76 0.03
N ALA A 142 -32.07 10.96 0.55
CA ALA A 142 -32.36 12.00 1.54
C ALA A 142 -32.17 11.40 2.95
N ASP A 143 -31.09 11.77 3.59
CA ASP A 143 -30.91 11.56 5.02
C ASP A 143 -30.37 12.87 5.61
N GLU A 144 -31.29 13.65 6.18
CA GLU A 144 -31.00 14.96 6.78
C GLU A 144 -30.21 14.83 8.10
N THR A 145 -30.18 13.64 8.69
CA THR A 145 -29.45 13.38 9.94
C THR A 145 -27.95 13.10 9.74
N ALA A 146 -27.58 12.78 8.51
CA ALA A 146 -26.19 12.47 8.18
C ALA A 146 -25.40 13.73 7.79
N VAL A 147 -24.30 13.97 8.51
CA VAL A 147 -23.45 15.16 8.33
C VAL A 147 -22.13 14.77 7.69
N LEU A 148 -21.78 15.45 6.58
CA LEU A 148 -20.47 15.31 5.94
C LEU A 148 -19.44 16.20 6.64
N ASN A 149 -18.30 15.63 7.01
CA ASN A 149 -17.17 16.37 7.56
C ASN A 149 -15.92 16.16 6.69
N LYS A 150 -15.21 17.25 6.43
CA LYS A 150 -13.90 17.23 5.77
C LYS A 150 -12.80 17.18 6.82
N ILE A 151 -11.90 16.22 6.67
CA ILE A 151 -10.79 15.97 7.60
C ILE A 151 -9.49 16.27 6.87
N ASN A 152 -8.73 17.25 7.35
CA ASN A 152 -7.40 17.58 6.85
C ASN A 152 -6.30 17.17 7.83
N ASP A 153 -6.61 17.17 9.14
CA ASP A 153 -5.69 16.84 10.21
C ASP A 153 -6.05 15.52 10.87
N TYR A 154 -5.10 14.94 11.60
CA TYR A 154 -5.31 13.68 12.27
C TYR A 154 -6.44 13.77 13.31
N GLN A 155 -7.38 12.85 13.18
CA GLN A 155 -8.45 12.59 14.15
C GLN A 155 -8.47 11.10 14.49
N GLU A 156 -8.32 10.79 15.77
CA GLU A 156 -8.25 9.42 16.27
C GLU A 156 -9.51 8.60 15.91
N GLU A 157 -10.68 9.22 15.98
CA GLU A 157 -11.94 8.59 15.63
C GLU A 157 -11.99 8.14 14.17
N SER A 158 -11.53 9.00 13.25
CA SER A 158 -11.46 8.69 11.82
C SER A 158 -10.46 7.57 11.51
N TYR A 159 -9.29 7.61 12.17
CA TYR A 159 -8.31 6.52 12.06
C TYR A 159 -8.88 5.19 12.59
N ARG A 160 -9.47 5.18 13.78
CA ARG A 160 -10.06 3.98 14.38
C ARG A 160 -11.16 3.38 13.51
N TYR A 161 -12.00 4.25 12.92
CA TYR A 161 -13.05 3.82 12.00
C TYR A 161 -12.46 3.15 10.76
N LEU A 162 -11.53 3.81 10.07
CA LEU A 162 -10.86 3.25 8.89
C LEU A 162 -10.15 1.94 9.22
N ASN A 163 -9.36 1.89 10.29
CA ASN A 163 -8.62 0.70 10.69
C ASN A 163 -9.55 -0.48 10.98
N ARG A 164 -10.66 -0.25 11.70
CA ARG A 164 -11.67 -1.28 11.97
C ARG A 164 -12.25 -1.85 10.66
N LYS A 165 -12.63 -0.96 9.74
CA LYS A 165 -13.22 -1.37 8.45
C LYS A 165 -12.23 -2.11 7.53
N LEU A 166 -10.97 -1.70 7.50
CA LEU A 166 -9.94 -2.41 6.74
C LEU A 166 -9.66 -3.81 7.32
N ARG A 167 -9.76 -3.98 8.65
CA ARG A 167 -9.59 -5.28 9.32
C ARG A 167 -10.72 -6.28 9.02
N GLU A 168 -11.87 -5.82 8.53
CA GLU A 168 -12.95 -6.70 8.06
C GLU A 168 -12.58 -7.39 6.72
N ARG A 169 -11.55 -6.90 6.00
CA ARG A 169 -11.07 -7.49 4.75
C ARG A 169 -10.03 -8.59 5.04
N PRO A 170 -10.19 -9.81 4.50
CA PRO A 170 -9.36 -10.97 4.88
C PRO A 170 -7.90 -10.90 4.40
N TYR A 171 -7.59 -10.15 3.35
CA TYR A 171 -6.25 -10.04 2.78
C TYR A 171 -5.97 -8.58 2.42
N CYS A 172 -5.75 -7.75 3.43
CA CYS A 172 -5.65 -6.31 3.27
C CYS A 172 -4.45 -5.74 4.04
N ILE A 173 -3.64 -4.93 3.36
CA ILE A 173 -2.61 -4.13 4.02
C ILE A 173 -3.30 -3.15 4.98
N GLN A 174 -2.82 -3.13 6.21
CA GLN A 174 -3.34 -2.26 7.26
C GLN A 174 -2.44 -1.03 7.40
N HIS A 175 -3.02 0.07 7.80
CA HIS A 175 -2.29 1.29 8.13
C HIS A 175 -2.21 1.46 9.64
N THR A 176 -1.01 1.80 10.14
CA THR A 176 -0.84 2.26 11.51
C THR A 176 -1.33 3.71 11.65
N GLU A 177 -1.43 4.19 12.88
CA GLU A 177 -1.71 5.62 13.13
C GLU A 177 -0.69 6.53 12.45
N THR A 178 0.59 6.16 12.49
CA THR A 178 1.66 6.89 11.82
C THR A 178 1.46 6.91 10.31
N ASP A 179 1.07 5.77 9.70
CA ASP A 179 0.78 5.73 8.26
C ASP A 179 -0.39 6.63 7.90
N PHE A 180 -1.45 6.67 8.72
CA PHE A 180 -2.59 7.55 8.46
C PHE A 180 -2.22 9.03 8.52
N ARG A 181 -1.31 9.43 9.42
CA ARG A 181 -0.74 10.80 9.45
C ARG A 181 0.04 11.13 8.18
N VAL A 182 0.80 10.16 7.65
CA VAL A 182 1.51 10.33 6.36
C VAL A 182 0.53 10.47 5.20
N ILE A 183 -0.52 9.64 5.16
CA ILE A 183 -1.59 9.74 4.15
C ILE A 183 -2.22 11.14 4.17
N LEU A 184 -2.53 11.68 5.35
CA LEU A 184 -3.08 13.04 5.45
C LEU A 184 -2.10 14.12 4.96
N ALA A 185 -0.81 13.98 5.27
CA ALA A 185 0.22 14.91 4.79
C ALA A 185 0.37 14.86 3.26
N ASP A 186 0.33 13.68 2.66
CA ASP A 186 0.39 13.50 1.21
C ASP A 186 -0.88 14.06 0.53
N LEU A 187 -2.06 13.78 1.09
CA LEU A 187 -3.31 14.35 0.61
C LEU A 187 -3.31 15.88 0.62
N GLN A 188 -2.74 16.52 1.63
CA GLN A 188 -2.63 17.98 1.68
C GLN A 188 -1.78 18.52 0.52
N LEU A 189 -0.65 17.87 0.19
CA LEU A 189 0.17 18.24 -0.97
C LEU A 189 -0.58 18.07 -2.28
N GLY A 190 -1.31 16.96 -2.42
CA GLY A 190 -2.11 16.63 -3.58
C GLY A 190 -3.48 17.34 -3.66
N LYS A 191 -3.78 18.28 -2.73
CA LYS A 191 -5.10 18.93 -2.59
C LYS A 191 -6.27 17.96 -2.37
N GLY A 192 -5.96 16.77 -1.86
CA GLY A 192 -6.92 15.78 -1.43
C GLY A 192 -7.35 15.98 0.02
N CYS A 193 -8.25 15.15 0.49
CA CYS A 193 -8.71 15.13 1.87
C CYS A 193 -9.39 13.81 2.22
N VAL A 194 -9.68 13.62 3.50
CA VAL A 194 -10.57 12.56 3.98
C VAL A 194 -11.95 13.17 4.23
N TYR A 195 -12.99 12.48 3.78
CA TYR A 195 -14.38 12.79 4.15
C TYR A 195 -14.92 11.72 5.07
N THR A 196 -15.64 12.12 6.11
CA THR A 196 -16.43 11.23 6.97
C THR A 196 -17.90 11.61 6.92
N LEU A 197 -18.77 10.62 6.93
CA LEU A 197 -20.20 10.79 7.11
C LEU A 197 -20.56 10.36 8.53
N LYS A 198 -21.21 11.24 9.30
CA LYS A 198 -21.63 10.96 10.67
C LYS A 198 -23.15 10.95 10.77
N GLN A 199 -23.69 10.00 11.54
CA GLN A 199 -25.07 10.04 12.06
C GLN A 199 -24.99 10.17 13.58
N GLY A 200 -25.44 11.29 14.11
CA GLY A 200 -25.14 11.68 15.48
C GLY A 200 -23.63 11.76 15.70
N ASP A 201 -23.15 11.09 16.73
CA ASP A 201 -21.70 11.08 17.08
C ASP A 201 -20.92 9.94 16.40
N LYS A 202 -21.55 9.11 15.56
CA LYS A 202 -20.89 7.94 14.97
C LYS A 202 -20.54 8.15 13.51
N ILE A 203 -19.30 7.84 13.14
CA ILE A 203 -18.89 7.73 11.74
C ILE A 203 -19.54 6.48 11.14
N THR A 204 -20.25 6.65 10.03
CA THR A 204 -20.95 5.60 9.29
C THR A 204 -20.34 5.32 7.91
N ALA A 205 -19.53 6.25 7.40
CA ALA A 205 -18.73 6.05 6.20
C ALA A 205 -17.51 6.99 6.18
N LEU A 206 -16.45 6.60 5.44
CA LEU A 206 -15.24 7.38 5.26
C LEU A 206 -14.73 7.17 3.84
N ALA A 207 -14.22 8.24 3.21
CA ALA A 207 -13.54 8.17 1.92
C ALA A 207 -12.27 9.02 1.92
N ILE A 208 -11.22 8.49 1.27
CA ILE A 208 -10.00 9.21 0.91
C ILE A 208 -10.17 9.72 -0.52
N VAL A 209 -10.15 11.03 -0.71
CA VAL A 209 -10.53 11.67 -1.97
C VAL A 209 -9.44 12.63 -2.42
N TYR A 210 -9.08 12.58 -3.69
CA TYR A 210 -8.02 13.41 -4.27
C TYR A 210 -8.25 13.69 -5.75
N PRO A 211 -7.69 14.81 -6.28
CA PRO A 211 -7.71 15.08 -7.72
C PRO A 211 -6.90 14.02 -8.48
N ALA A 212 -7.41 13.57 -9.62
CA ALA A 212 -6.77 12.62 -10.51
C ALA A 212 -6.93 13.05 -11.98
N GLY A 213 -5.97 13.82 -12.49
CA GLY A 213 -6.07 14.49 -13.79
C GLY A 213 -7.20 15.52 -13.81
N SER A 214 -8.15 15.36 -14.73
CA SER A 214 -9.32 16.26 -14.86
C SER A 214 -10.52 15.84 -13.99
N THR A 215 -10.40 14.80 -13.17
CA THR A 215 -11.49 14.27 -12.35
C THR A 215 -11.08 14.15 -10.89
N TRP A 216 -12.06 13.90 -10.01
CA TRP A 216 -11.81 13.51 -8.64
C TRP A 216 -11.91 11.99 -8.48
N GLN A 217 -11.15 11.46 -7.55
CA GLN A 217 -11.09 10.03 -7.27
C GLN A 217 -11.26 9.76 -5.78
N ALA A 218 -12.12 8.82 -5.44
CA ALA A 218 -12.17 8.16 -4.14
C ALA A 218 -11.31 6.91 -4.22
N GLY A 219 -10.08 6.97 -3.67
CA GLY A 219 -9.09 5.90 -3.74
C GLY A 219 -9.26 4.84 -2.67
N GLU A 220 -9.89 5.17 -1.56
CA GLU A 220 -10.33 4.26 -0.51
C GLU A 220 -11.69 4.73 0.00
N ILE A 221 -12.61 3.80 0.13
CA ILE A 221 -13.93 4.09 0.66
C ILE A 221 -14.45 2.92 1.50
N VAL A 222 -14.95 3.22 2.69
CA VAL A 222 -15.51 2.25 3.63
C VAL A 222 -16.80 2.79 4.21
N ALA A 223 -17.79 1.91 4.44
CA ALA A 223 -19.09 2.29 4.98
C ALA A 223 -19.72 1.15 5.78
N GLU A 224 -20.66 1.47 6.66
CA GLU A 224 -21.44 0.47 7.41
C GLU A 224 -22.44 -0.24 6.50
N THR A 225 -23.02 0.48 5.54
CA THR A 225 -24.03 -0.05 4.61
C THR A 225 -23.82 0.51 3.20
N SER A 226 -24.39 -0.15 2.20
CA SER A 226 -24.41 0.35 0.82
C SER A 226 -25.16 1.69 0.68
N GLY A 227 -26.15 1.95 1.53
CA GLY A 227 -26.84 3.24 1.60
C GLY A 227 -25.90 4.36 2.05
N MET A 228 -25.16 4.15 3.15
CA MET A 228 -24.17 5.13 3.64
C MET A 228 -23.02 5.35 2.64
N TYR A 229 -22.59 4.29 1.94
CA TYR A 229 -21.61 4.39 0.87
C TYR A 229 -22.08 5.35 -0.25
N ARG A 230 -23.29 5.15 -0.76
CA ARG A 230 -23.85 6.00 -1.82
C ARG A 230 -24.11 7.43 -1.33
N LEU A 231 -24.63 7.59 -0.11
CA LEU A 231 -24.90 8.91 0.47
C LEU A 231 -23.59 9.69 0.66
N LEU A 232 -22.51 9.03 1.11
CA LEU A 232 -21.19 9.67 1.21
C LEU A 232 -20.72 10.19 -0.16
N LEU A 233 -20.77 9.37 -1.21
CA LEU A 233 -20.37 9.79 -2.56
C LEU A 233 -21.23 10.93 -3.10
N GLN A 234 -22.55 10.89 -2.89
CA GLN A 234 -23.45 11.97 -3.26
C GLN A 234 -23.07 13.28 -2.56
N ARG A 235 -22.87 13.26 -1.25
CA ARG A 235 -22.49 14.43 -0.45
C ARG A 235 -21.10 14.98 -0.85
N ILE A 236 -20.17 14.11 -1.19
CA ILE A 236 -18.85 14.52 -1.71
C ILE A 236 -19.00 15.22 -3.05
N CYS A 237 -19.78 14.69 -3.98
CA CYS A 237 -20.06 15.34 -5.27
C CYS A 237 -20.70 16.72 -5.09
N GLU A 238 -21.70 16.85 -4.21
CA GLU A 238 -22.32 18.12 -3.84
C GLU A 238 -21.30 19.11 -3.28
N GLN A 239 -20.49 18.68 -2.30
CA GLN A 239 -19.47 19.51 -1.65
C GLN A 239 -18.38 20.01 -2.62
N LEU A 240 -17.98 19.17 -3.57
CA LEU A 240 -16.97 19.49 -4.57
C LEU A 240 -17.56 20.18 -5.82
N ASN A 241 -18.89 20.28 -5.90
CA ASN A 241 -19.63 20.79 -7.07
C ASN A 241 -19.24 20.07 -8.37
N ILE A 242 -19.25 18.73 -8.32
CA ILE A 242 -18.92 17.87 -9.47
C ILE A 242 -20.08 16.91 -9.79
N PRO A 243 -20.33 16.59 -11.07
CA PRO A 243 -21.43 15.69 -11.45
C PRO A 243 -21.12 14.22 -11.13
N SER A 244 -19.85 13.85 -11.06
CA SER A 244 -19.42 12.47 -10.86
C SER A 244 -18.04 12.37 -10.23
N ILE A 245 -17.77 11.22 -9.62
CA ILE A 245 -16.48 10.89 -9.03
C ILE A 245 -16.05 9.47 -9.43
N ARG A 246 -14.77 9.29 -9.74
CA ARG A 246 -14.19 7.97 -9.95
C ARG A 246 -14.03 7.26 -8.60
N VAL A 247 -14.40 6.01 -8.55
CA VAL A 247 -14.32 5.18 -7.34
C VAL A 247 -13.39 4.00 -7.61
N ILE A 248 -12.39 3.85 -6.77
CA ILE A 248 -11.50 2.70 -6.76
C ILE A 248 -11.94 1.78 -5.62
N SER A 249 -12.12 0.51 -5.92
CA SER A 249 -12.47 -0.50 -4.93
C SER A 249 -11.67 -1.78 -5.15
N PRO A 250 -11.28 -2.49 -4.06
CA PRO A 250 -10.72 -3.83 -4.20
C PRO A 250 -11.71 -4.72 -4.94
N SER A 251 -11.25 -5.43 -5.96
CA SER A 251 -12.12 -6.33 -6.74
C SER A 251 -11.33 -7.50 -7.28
N GLU A 252 -11.93 -8.68 -7.22
CA GLU A 252 -11.42 -9.88 -7.86
C GLU A 252 -12.31 -10.36 -9.03
N THR A 253 -13.49 -9.74 -9.15
CA THR A 253 -14.51 -10.09 -10.14
C THR A 253 -14.87 -8.88 -11.01
N GLU A 254 -16.04 -8.85 -11.61
CA GLU A 254 -16.51 -7.77 -12.49
C GLU A 254 -16.67 -6.39 -11.81
N PRO A 255 -16.42 -5.28 -12.53
CA PRO A 255 -15.86 -5.23 -13.90
C PRO A 255 -14.41 -5.71 -13.92
N ALA A 256 -13.91 -6.19 -15.07
CA ALA A 256 -12.59 -6.83 -15.21
C ALA A 256 -11.51 -6.14 -14.36
N PRO A 257 -10.96 -6.79 -13.35
CA PRO A 257 -10.08 -6.15 -12.39
C PRO A 257 -8.73 -5.82 -13.03
N GLN A 258 -8.20 -4.66 -12.69
CA GLN A 258 -6.85 -4.26 -13.04
C GLN A 258 -5.88 -4.68 -11.94
N VAL A 259 -4.67 -5.05 -12.31
CA VAL A 259 -3.62 -5.36 -11.35
C VAL A 259 -3.04 -4.06 -10.80
N LEU A 260 -3.04 -3.93 -9.48
CA LEU A 260 -2.41 -2.81 -8.77
C LEU A 260 -1.00 -3.17 -8.33
N GLY A 261 -0.86 -4.29 -7.61
CA GLY A 261 0.38 -4.60 -6.93
C GLY A 261 0.71 -6.08 -6.93
N MET A 262 1.94 -6.35 -6.55
CA MET A 262 2.51 -7.69 -6.51
C MET A 262 2.94 -8.06 -5.10
N ALA A 263 2.98 -9.36 -4.82
CA ALA A 263 3.53 -9.89 -3.59
C ALA A 263 4.46 -11.08 -3.85
N ARG A 264 5.39 -11.29 -2.91
CA ARG A 264 6.27 -12.43 -2.83
C ARG A 264 6.26 -13.00 -1.42
N ILE A 265 6.17 -14.31 -1.30
CA ILE A 265 6.34 -14.99 -0.01
C ILE A 265 7.83 -14.90 0.40
N ILE A 266 8.07 -14.41 1.62
CA ILE A 266 9.39 -14.33 2.25
C ILE A 266 9.59 -15.49 3.23
N ASN A 267 8.55 -15.83 4.01
CA ASN A 267 8.59 -16.95 4.95
C ASN A 267 7.45 -17.93 4.63
N ALA A 268 7.78 -18.95 3.82
CA ALA A 268 6.80 -19.94 3.37
C ALA A 268 6.23 -20.74 4.54
N LYS A 269 7.05 -21.09 5.54
CA LYS A 269 6.59 -21.85 6.70
C LYS A 269 5.48 -21.11 7.46
N THR A 270 5.69 -19.82 7.76
CA THR A 270 4.70 -18.99 8.45
C THR A 270 3.40 -18.89 7.64
N ILE A 271 3.50 -18.63 6.34
CA ILE A 271 2.31 -18.50 5.47
C ILE A 271 1.54 -19.81 5.41
N LEU A 272 2.21 -20.93 5.19
CA LEU A 272 1.57 -22.25 5.13
C LEU A 272 0.93 -22.66 6.47
N GLN A 273 1.59 -22.35 7.60
CA GLN A 273 1.01 -22.59 8.94
C GLN A 273 -0.27 -21.78 9.15
N ARG A 274 -0.28 -20.49 8.78
CA ARG A 274 -1.48 -19.64 8.90
C ARG A 274 -2.60 -20.13 7.98
N TYR A 275 -2.26 -20.48 6.75
CA TYR A 275 -3.22 -21.00 5.78
C TYR A 275 -3.83 -22.35 6.25
N ALA A 276 -3.00 -23.28 6.71
CA ALA A 276 -3.48 -24.56 7.22
C ALA A 276 -4.40 -24.40 8.46
N ALA A 277 -4.11 -23.43 9.33
CA ALA A 277 -4.95 -23.17 10.51
C ALA A 277 -6.37 -22.69 10.14
N GLU A 278 -6.51 -22.05 8.97
CA GLU A 278 -7.81 -21.58 8.46
C GLU A 278 -8.53 -22.61 7.58
N HIS A 279 -7.78 -23.60 7.08
CA HIS A 279 -8.26 -24.64 6.20
C HIS A 279 -7.91 -26.04 6.76
N PRO A 280 -8.46 -26.43 7.92
CA PRO A 280 -8.14 -27.70 8.57
C PRO A 280 -8.58 -28.93 7.74
N GLU A 281 -9.43 -28.74 6.75
CA GLU A 281 -9.83 -29.78 5.81
C GLU A 281 -8.76 -30.12 4.77
N LEU A 282 -7.79 -29.21 4.55
CA LEU A 282 -6.74 -29.39 3.55
C LEU A 282 -5.71 -30.42 4.02
N LYS A 283 -5.54 -31.45 3.16
CA LYS A 283 -4.47 -32.44 3.31
C LYS A 283 -3.65 -32.44 2.03
N MET A 284 -2.46 -31.87 2.10
CA MET A 284 -1.58 -31.79 0.93
C MET A 284 -0.11 -31.77 1.33
N SER A 285 0.74 -32.19 0.38
CA SER A 285 2.19 -32.07 0.47
C SER A 285 2.69 -31.10 -0.59
N ILE A 286 3.56 -30.20 -0.21
CA ILE A 286 4.16 -29.21 -1.11
C ILE A 286 5.67 -29.39 -1.07
N ALA A 287 6.28 -29.64 -2.25
CA ALA A 287 7.73 -29.49 -2.44
C ALA A 287 7.99 -28.08 -2.96
N LEU A 288 8.70 -27.28 -2.20
CA LEU A 288 9.02 -25.89 -2.52
C LEU A 288 10.49 -25.73 -2.81
N THR A 289 10.79 -25.06 -3.91
CA THR A 289 12.15 -24.60 -4.24
C THR A 289 12.11 -23.10 -4.51
N ASP A 290 12.91 -22.35 -3.74
CA ASP A 290 13.10 -20.93 -3.90
C ASP A 290 14.57 -20.65 -4.17
N SER A 291 14.89 -20.16 -5.35
CA SER A 291 16.29 -19.91 -5.76
C SER A 291 16.92 -18.71 -5.07
N GLN A 292 16.15 -17.88 -4.38
CA GLN A 292 16.63 -16.65 -3.73
C GLN A 292 16.53 -16.71 -2.20
N ILE A 293 15.57 -17.47 -1.66
CA ILE A 293 15.40 -17.64 -0.21
C ILE A 293 15.49 -19.12 0.11
N SER A 294 16.72 -19.61 0.31
CA SER A 294 16.96 -21.03 0.58
C SER A 294 16.23 -21.56 1.82
N ALA A 295 15.95 -20.70 2.78
CA ALA A 295 15.16 -21.03 3.98
C ALA A 295 13.71 -21.50 3.66
N ASN A 296 13.19 -21.19 2.47
CA ASN A 296 11.91 -21.68 2.00
C ASN A 296 11.96 -23.09 1.38
N ASN A 297 13.17 -23.61 1.05
CA ASN A 297 13.29 -24.89 0.38
C ASN A 297 12.95 -26.04 1.32
N GLY A 298 12.15 -26.98 0.84
CA GLY A 298 11.80 -28.16 1.61
C GLY A 298 10.45 -28.75 1.24
N TYR A 299 10.04 -29.71 2.08
CA TYR A 299 8.74 -30.38 1.99
C TYR A 299 7.86 -29.88 3.13
N TYR A 300 6.65 -29.47 2.80
CA TYR A 300 5.65 -28.98 3.74
C TYR A 300 4.43 -29.89 3.69
N TYR A 301 3.95 -30.30 4.85
CA TYR A 301 2.77 -31.15 5.00
C TYR A 301 1.69 -30.35 5.71
N LEU A 302 0.55 -30.16 5.06
CA LEU A 302 -0.66 -29.59 5.64
C LEU A 302 -1.58 -30.78 5.98
N ASN A 303 -1.83 -30.98 7.29
CA ASN A 303 -2.62 -32.11 7.82
C ASN A 303 -3.73 -31.59 8.73
#